data_aceed7ef96892f51a0b0f1d5f78f6ddc
#
_entry.id   aceed7ef96892f51a0b0f1d5f78f6ddc
#
_cell.length_a   1.000
_cell.length_b   1.000
_cell.length_c   1.000
_cell.angle_alpha   90.00
_cell.angle_beta   90.00
_cell.angle_gamma   90.00
#
_symmetry.space_group_name_H-M   'P 1'
#
loop_
_entity.id
_entity.type
_entity.pdbx_description
1 polymer ?
#
loop_
_entity_poly.entity_id
_entity_poly.type
_entity_poly.pdbx_seq_one_letter_code
_entity_poly.pdbx_strand_id
1 'polypeptide(L)'
;MAISNISNPMSSLIEVHMPNFAIIGSGAMGSAVAKRLIDHGATVLTYLEGRSEQTIARAKAAGMVPVGHQDLTKAELILSIVPPSEAIKVADLVADISSGMPAPPPFVDLNAIAPKTMQAVAAHFEGSGVEVLDGAIIGGPPVPGKSGPTIYISGDTAEQSRLLEDCGLRIRRLDGPLGAASALKMCYAGINKGFTGLGTAMLLAASRSGAAESLKAELSESLPDVDRKLSRSIPDMYPKAYRWVAEMQEIADFLGENDPAATIFSGMADLFARMAGDVEGSRVLVRQLDEILARPDIDR
;
A
#
# COMPACT_ATOMS: atom_id res chain seq x y z
N MET A 1 27.82 68.70 -3.19
CA MET A 1 27.27 67.69 -2.24
C MET A 1 26.19 66.91 -2.98
N ALA A 2 26.50 65.73 -3.42
CA ALA A 2 25.55 64.83 -4.10
C ALA A 2 25.13 63.78 -3.09
N ILE A 3 23.84 63.73 -2.79
CA ILE A 3 23.25 62.71 -1.94
C ILE A 3 22.89 61.52 -2.83
N SER A 4 23.62 60.45 -2.69
CA SER A 4 23.34 59.17 -3.37
C SER A 4 22.11 58.52 -2.76
N ASN A 5 21.07 58.36 -3.55
CA ASN A 5 19.90 57.53 -3.25
C ASN A 5 20.34 56.03 -3.24
N ILE A 6 20.35 55.43 -2.09
CA ILE A 6 20.48 53.97 -1.94
C ILE A 6 19.06 53.39 -2.13
N SER A 7 18.79 52.90 -3.32
CA SER A 7 17.62 52.10 -3.59
C SER A 7 17.74 50.76 -2.89
N ASN A 8 16.83 50.52 -1.93
CA ASN A 8 16.63 49.28 -1.22
C ASN A 8 16.19 48.21 -2.22
N PRO A 9 16.87 47.06 -2.35
CA PRO A 9 16.35 45.97 -3.18
C PRO A 9 15.14 45.38 -2.48
N MET A 10 13.97 45.50 -3.09
CA MET A 10 12.78 44.76 -2.72
C MET A 10 13.13 43.28 -2.69
N SER A 11 13.18 42.70 -1.48
CA SER A 11 13.20 41.26 -1.31
C SER A 11 11.87 40.73 -1.84
N SER A 12 11.91 40.12 -3.01
CA SER A 12 10.79 39.29 -3.49
C SER A 12 10.60 38.18 -2.47
N LEU A 13 9.54 38.28 -1.68
CA LEU A 13 9.03 37.16 -0.89
C LEU A 13 8.69 36.08 -1.92
N ILE A 14 9.49 35.04 -1.99
CA ILE A 14 9.12 33.81 -2.69
C ILE A 14 7.93 33.30 -1.89
N GLU A 15 6.74 33.41 -2.43
CA GLU A 15 5.54 32.78 -1.91
C GLU A 15 5.82 31.28 -1.95
N VAL A 16 6.06 30.67 -0.80
CA VAL A 16 6.25 29.23 -0.70
C VAL A 16 4.88 28.61 -1.00
N HIS A 17 4.74 28.08 -2.20
CA HIS A 17 3.54 27.34 -2.58
C HIS A 17 3.37 26.15 -1.64
N MET A 18 2.24 26.09 -0.94
CA MET A 18 1.87 24.98 -0.05
C MET A 18 0.89 24.07 -0.81
N PRO A 19 1.35 22.91 -1.28
CA PRO A 19 0.51 22.06 -2.11
C PRO A 19 -0.70 21.49 -1.36
N ASN A 20 -1.79 21.35 -2.10
CA ASN A 20 -3.08 20.85 -1.60
C ASN A 20 -3.32 19.47 -2.17
N PHE A 21 -3.41 18.48 -1.30
CA PHE A 21 -3.76 17.10 -1.67
C PHE A 21 -5.17 16.75 -1.19
N ALA A 22 -5.85 15.86 -1.91
CA ALA A 22 -7.00 15.15 -1.37
C ALA A 22 -6.63 13.69 -1.16
N ILE A 23 -6.91 13.12 0.03
CA ILE A 23 -6.75 11.69 0.28
C ILE A 23 -8.12 11.09 0.59
N ILE A 24 -8.56 10.18 -0.28
CA ILE A 24 -9.74 9.36 -0.05
C ILE A 24 -9.29 8.05 0.57
N GLY A 25 -9.69 7.82 1.83
CA GLY A 25 -9.30 6.63 2.59
C GLY A 25 -8.38 6.92 3.77
N SER A 26 -8.95 7.38 4.89
CA SER A 26 -8.24 7.72 6.14
C SER A 26 -8.00 6.48 7.03
N GLY A 27 -7.67 5.32 6.42
CA GLY A 27 -7.22 4.12 7.11
C GLY A 27 -5.81 4.30 7.70
N ALA A 28 -5.20 3.23 8.22
CA ALA A 28 -3.86 3.30 8.81
C ALA A 28 -2.79 3.81 7.83
N MET A 29 -2.86 3.39 6.54
CA MET A 29 -1.91 3.85 5.52
C MET A 29 -2.22 5.28 5.07
N GLY A 30 -3.47 5.58 4.71
CA GLY A 30 -3.83 6.90 4.19
C GLY A 30 -3.62 8.02 5.21
N SER A 31 -3.96 7.81 6.48
CA SER A 31 -3.69 8.81 7.53
C SER A 31 -2.20 8.99 7.81
N ALA A 32 -1.39 7.94 7.69
CA ALA A 32 0.06 8.06 7.87
C ALA A 32 0.74 8.76 6.68
N VAL A 33 0.26 8.52 5.45
CA VAL A 33 0.69 9.27 4.25
C VAL A 33 0.29 10.74 4.39
N ALA A 34 -0.97 11.03 4.77
CA ALA A 34 -1.45 12.39 5.02
C ALA A 34 -0.58 13.12 6.05
N LYS A 35 -0.30 12.47 7.17
CA LYS A 35 0.57 13.03 8.21
C LYS A 35 1.94 13.40 7.68
N ARG A 36 2.55 12.54 6.84
CA ARG A 36 3.85 12.82 6.21
C ARG A 36 3.80 14.04 5.30
N LEU A 37 2.77 14.16 4.46
CA LEU A 37 2.57 15.32 3.59
C LEU A 37 2.40 16.61 4.40
N ILE A 38 1.57 16.57 5.45
CA ILE A 38 1.31 17.71 6.34
C ILE A 38 2.58 18.14 7.10
N ASP A 39 3.38 17.20 7.58
CA ASP A 39 4.66 17.47 8.25
C ASP A 39 5.69 18.15 7.33
N HIS A 40 5.47 18.08 6.00
CA HIS A 40 6.27 18.77 4.98
C HIS A 40 5.58 20.01 4.38
N GLY A 41 4.56 20.54 5.06
CA GLY A 41 3.93 21.81 4.73
C GLY A 41 2.73 21.73 3.79
N ALA A 42 2.27 20.54 3.41
CA ALA A 42 1.09 20.39 2.59
C ALA A 42 -0.21 20.51 3.40
N THR A 43 -1.30 20.89 2.73
CA THR A 43 -2.66 20.70 3.23
C THR A 43 -3.23 19.40 2.67
N VAL A 44 -3.92 18.61 3.50
CA VAL A 44 -4.55 17.36 3.05
C VAL A 44 -6.05 17.37 3.36
N LEU A 45 -6.85 17.44 2.30
CA LEU A 45 -8.31 17.35 2.33
C LEU A 45 -8.74 15.89 2.41
N THR A 46 -9.87 15.62 3.06
CA THR A 46 -10.44 14.26 3.09
C THR A 46 -11.95 14.29 3.25
N TYR A 47 -12.62 13.28 2.71
CA TYR A 47 -14.06 13.08 2.82
C TYR A 47 -14.37 12.01 3.88
N LEU A 48 -15.16 12.36 4.89
CA LEU A 48 -15.41 11.53 6.07
C LEU A 48 -16.88 11.13 6.25
N GLU A 49 -17.79 11.55 5.39
CA GLU A 49 -19.19 11.16 5.50
C GLU A 49 -19.36 9.64 5.41
N GLY A 50 -20.14 9.07 6.31
CA GLY A 50 -20.38 7.62 6.39
C GLY A 50 -19.19 6.78 6.90
N ARG A 51 -18.10 7.41 7.38
CA ARG A 51 -16.94 6.70 7.92
C ARG A 51 -17.11 6.40 9.42
N SER A 52 -16.46 5.32 9.87
CA SER A 52 -16.48 4.95 11.29
C SER A 52 -15.80 6.00 12.17
N GLU A 53 -16.20 6.10 13.44
CA GLU A 53 -15.58 6.99 14.42
C GLU A 53 -14.06 6.80 14.50
N GLN A 54 -13.58 5.57 14.40
CA GLN A 54 -12.15 5.27 14.41
C GLN A 54 -11.43 5.87 13.19
N THR A 55 -12.05 5.85 12.02
CA THR A 55 -11.50 6.45 10.80
C THR A 55 -11.48 7.97 10.91
N ILE A 56 -12.55 8.57 11.43
CA ILE A 56 -12.65 10.02 11.70
C ILE A 56 -11.57 10.45 12.69
N ALA A 57 -11.39 9.70 13.78
CA ALA A 57 -10.37 9.99 14.78
C ALA A 57 -8.95 9.94 14.20
N ARG A 58 -8.65 8.95 13.32
CA ARG A 58 -7.35 8.87 12.64
C ARG A 58 -7.11 10.06 11.71
N ALA A 59 -8.10 10.44 10.90
CA ALA A 59 -7.99 11.59 10.00
C ALA A 59 -7.68 12.86 10.80
N LYS A 60 -8.42 13.10 11.89
CA LYS A 60 -8.22 14.23 12.79
C LYS A 60 -6.83 14.22 13.44
N ALA A 61 -6.39 13.07 13.94
CA ALA A 61 -5.06 12.92 14.55
C ALA A 61 -3.92 13.14 13.55
N ALA A 62 -4.13 12.83 12.28
CA ALA A 62 -3.19 13.10 11.21
C ALA A 62 -3.17 14.58 10.76
N GLY A 63 -4.12 15.41 11.19
CA GLY A 63 -4.25 16.80 10.78
C GLY A 63 -4.96 17.00 9.44
N MET A 64 -5.68 15.99 8.94
CA MET A 64 -6.45 16.10 7.70
C MET A 64 -7.64 17.04 7.88
N VAL A 65 -7.98 17.80 6.84
CA VAL A 65 -9.10 18.75 6.81
C VAL A 65 -10.33 18.06 6.22
N PRO A 66 -11.38 17.82 7.01
CA PRO A 66 -12.64 17.25 6.50
C PRO A 66 -13.34 18.24 5.57
N VAL A 67 -13.76 17.77 4.41
CA VAL A 67 -14.48 18.57 3.41
C VAL A 67 -15.65 17.78 2.80
N GLY A 68 -16.57 18.47 2.14
CA GLY A 68 -17.57 17.82 1.29
C GLY A 68 -16.90 17.18 0.06
N HIS A 69 -17.54 16.18 -0.54
CA HIS A 69 -16.93 15.46 -1.67
C HIS A 69 -16.62 16.38 -2.87
N GLN A 70 -17.44 17.41 -3.14
CA GLN A 70 -17.17 18.39 -4.19
C GLN A 70 -15.88 19.18 -3.93
N ASP A 71 -15.56 19.47 -2.69
CA ASP A 71 -14.39 20.25 -2.32
C ASP A 71 -13.06 19.48 -2.47
N LEU A 72 -13.10 18.16 -2.69
CA LEU A 72 -11.91 17.35 -3.01
C LEU A 72 -11.25 17.84 -4.32
N THR A 73 -12.03 18.40 -5.23
CA THR A 73 -11.53 18.95 -6.51
C THR A 73 -10.73 20.24 -6.36
N LYS A 74 -10.66 20.83 -5.16
CA LYS A 74 -9.77 21.95 -4.84
C LYS A 74 -8.31 21.53 -4.65
N ALA A 75 -8.06 20.22 -4.58
CA ALA A 75 -6.71 19.67 -4.48
C ALA A 75 -5.99 19.73 -5.83
N GLU A 76 -4.67 19.81 -5.77
CA GLU A 76 -3.79 19.69 -6.95
C GLU A 76 -3.60 18.24 -7.39
N LEU A 77 -3.84 17.30 -6.46
CA LEU A 77 -3.72 15.86 -6.69
C LEU A 77 -4.65 15.10 -5.76
N ILE A 78 -5.42 14.16 -6.30
CA ILE A 78 -6.29 13.27 -5.53
C ILE A 78 -5.64 11.88 -5.42
N LEU A 79 -5.47 11.39 -4.19
CA LEU A 79 -4.90 10.08 -3.87
C LEU A 79 -5.98 9.15 -3.32
N SER A 80 -6.14 7.98 -3.92
CA SER A 80 -7.01 6.91 -3.41
C SER A 80 -6.19 5.89 -2.61
N ILE A 81 -6.51 5.72 -1.31
CA ILE A 81 -5.85 4.75 -0.42
C ILE A 81 -6.93 4.00 0.37
N VAL A 82 -7.68 3.18 -0.33
CA VAL A 82 -8.84 2.42 0.19
C VAL A 82 -8.63 0.90 0.04
N PRO A 83 -9.47 0.06 0.66
CA PRO A 83 -9.50 -1.36 0.35
C PRO A 83 -9.78 -1.62 -1.13
N PRO A 84 -9.24 -2.70 -1.73
CA PRO A 84 -9.46 -3.04 -3.14
C PRO A 84 -10.91 -2.99 -3.60
N SER A 85 -11.83 -3.49 -2.76
CA SER A 85 -13.28 -3.51 -3.03
C SER A 85 -13.93 -2.13 -3.19
N GLU A 86 -13.26 -1.06 -2.76
CA GLU A 86 -13.77 0.31 -2.81
C GLU A 86 -13.17 1.11 -3.97
N ALA A 87 -12.16 0.58 -4.67
CA ALA A 87 -11.41 1.32 -5.70
C ALA A 87 -12.32 1.88 -6.81
N ILE A 88 -13.22 1.05 -7.35
CA ILE A 88 -14.16 1.45 -8.40
C ILE A 88 -15.12 2.54 -7.91
N LYS A 89 -15.66 2.42 -6.70
CA LYS A 89 -16.58 3.42 -6.14
C LYS A 89 -15.90 4.78 -5.93
N VAL A 90 -14.62 4.76 -5.58
CA VAL A 90 -13.83 5.99 -5.47
C VAL A 90 -13.57 6.60 -6.85
N ALA A 91 -13.31 5.77 -7.86
CA ALA A 91 -13.18 6.23 -9.24
C ALA A 91 -14.48 6.90 -9.74
N ASP A 92 -15.63 6.25 -9.54
CA ASP A 92 -16.95 6.80 -9.85
C ASP A 92 -17.15 8.18 -9.18
N LEU A 93 -16.92 8.24 -7.87
CA LEU A 93 -17.07 9.49 -7.11
C LEU A 93 -16.21 10.61 -7.69
N VAL A 94 -14.93 10.32 -7.96
CA VAL A 94 -13.99 11.35 -8.44
C VAL A 94 -14.31 11.75 -9.88
N ALA A 95 -14.72 10.82 -10.73
CA ALA A 95 -15.18 11.12 -12.09
C ALA A 95 -16.41 12.04 -12.07
N ASP A 96 -17.40 11.74 -11.21
CA ASP A 96 -18.63 12.52 -11.07
C ASP A 96 -18.34 13.97 -10.62
N ILE A 97 -17.55 14.15 -9.56
CA ILE A 97 -17.24 15.50 -9.04
C ILE A 97 -16.31 16.29 -9.95
N SER A 98 -15.57 15.63 -10.81
CA SER A 98 -14.67 16.26 -11.79
C SER A 98 -15.36 16.59 -13.13
N SER A 99 -16.59 16.07 -13.32
CA SER A 99 -17.33 16.21 -14.57
C SER A 99 -17.57 17.67 -14.93
N GLY A 100 -17.25 18.05 -16.19
CA GLY A 100 -17.43 19.41 -16.70
C GLY A 100 -16.41 20.43 -16.19
N MET A 101 -15.40 20.04 -15.41
CA MET A 101 -14.33 20.92 -15.00
C MET A 101 -13.35 21.18 -16.18
N PRO A 102 -12.94 22.43 -16.42
CA PRO A 102 -11.98 22.73 -17.50
C PRO A 102 -10.58 22.16 -17.23
N ALA A 103 -10.20 22.00 -15.96
CA ALA A 103 -8.93 21.45 -15.52
C ALA A 103 -9.14 20.67 -14.23
N PRO A 104 -9.61 19.41 -14.30
CA PRO A 104 -9.79 18.58 -13.12
C PRO A 104 -8.42 18.16 -12.55
N PRO A 105 -8.32 17.96 -11.21
CA PRO A 105 -7.09 17.46 -10.61
C PRO A 105 -6.78 16.04 -11.08
N PRO A 106 -5.50 15.69 -11.26
CA PRO A 106 -5.09 14.30 -11.52
C PRO A 106 -5.49 13.37 -10.39
N PHE A 107 -5.71 12.10 -10.73
CA PHE A 107 -6.08 11.04 -9.80
C PHE A 107 -5.00 9.96 -9.77
N VAL A 108 -4.51 9.60 -8.59
CA VAL A 108 -3.59 8.49 -8.38
C VAL A 108 -4.27 7.39 -7.57
N ASP A 109 -4.45 6.24 -8.16
CA ASP A 109 -4.84 5.05 -7.40
C ASP A 109 -3.60 4.45 -6.72
N LEU A 110 -3.62 4.36 -5.39
CA LEU A 110 -2.56 3.78 -4.56
C LEU A 110 -3.01 2.49 -3.87
N ASN A 111 -4.10 1.91 -4.35
CA ASN A 111 -4.71 0.73 -3.76
C ASN A 111 -3.91 -0.55 -4.08
N ALA A 112 -4.21 -1.64 -3.39
CA ALA A 112 -3.59 -2.92 -3.67
C ALA A 112 -4.48 -3.74 -4.64
N ILE A 113 -4.65 -3.25 -5.86
CA ILE A 113 -5.49 -3.82 -6.90
C ILE A 113 -4.66 -4.46 -8.02
N ALA A 114 -5.26 -5.40 -8.74
CA ALA A 114 -4.64 -6.00 -9.91
C ALA A 114 -4.63 -5.04 -11.12
N PRO A 115 -3.72 -5.19 -12.10
CA PRO A 115 -3.70 -4.35 -13.31
C PRO A 115 -5.03 -4.30 -14.05
N LYS A 116 -5.76 -5.41 -14.10
CA LYS A 116 -7.10 -5.46 -14.72
C LYS A 116 -8.09 -4.53 -13.99
N THR A 117 -8.04 -4.51 -12.66
CA THR A 117 -8.88 -3.60 -11.86
C THR A 117 -8.44 -2.14 -12.05
N MET A 118 -7.13 -1.88 -12.18
CA MET A 118 -6.62 -0.54 -12.49
C MET A 118 -7.10 -0.04 -13.86
N GLN A 119 -7.16 -0.90 -14.86
CA GLN A 119 -7.75 -0.56 -16.16
C GLN A 119 -9.24 -0.23 -16.03
N ALA A 120 -9.98 -0.99 -15.22
CA ALA A 120 -11.39 -0.70 -14.96
C ALA A 120 -11.55 0.66 -14.21
N VAL A 121 -10.69 0.95 -13.23
CA VAL A 121 -10.65 2.28 -12.57
C VAL A 121 -10.45 3.39 -13.60
N ALA A 122 -9.47 3.24 -14.50
CA ALA A 122 -9.18 4.26 -15.52
C ALA A 122 -10.35 4.47 -16.49
N ALA A 123 -11.10 3.41 -16.84
CA ALA A 123 -12.25 3.49 -17.74
C ALA A 123 -13.36 4.42 -17.20
N HIS A 124 -13.50 4.57 -15.87
CA HIS A 124 -14.48 5.49 -15.27
C HIS A 124 -14.14 6.96 -15.53
N PHE A 125 -12.91 7.25 -15.89
CA PHE A 125 -12.45 8.62 -16.18
C PHE A 125 -12.42 8.95 -17.69
N GLU A 126 -12.82 8.04 -18.55
CA GLU A 126 -12.90 8.30 -20.00
C GLU A 126 -13.81 9.49 -20.30
N GLY A 127 -13.27 10.47 -21.03
CA GLY A 127 -13.99 11.70 -21.38
C GLY A 127 -14.12 12.73 -20.24
N SER A 128 -13.64 12.46 -19.04
CA SER A 128 -13.68 13.42 -17.91
C SER A 128 -12.60 14.48 -17.94
N GLY A 129 -11.51 14.26 -18.70
CA GLY A 129 -10.31 15.09 -18.68
C GLY A 129 -9.39 14.88 -17.48
N VAL A 130 -9.73 13.99 -16.55
CA VAL A 130 -8.89 13.61 -15.41
C VAL A 130 -7.72 12.76 -15.90
N GLU A 131 -6.51 13.16 -15.56
CA GLU A 131 -5.31 12.33 -15.73
C GLU A 131 -5.28 11.25 -14.66
N VAL A 132 -5.20 9.99 -15.06
CA VAL A 132 -5.21 8.83 -14.15
C VAL A 132 -3.85 8.18 -14.10
N LEU A 133 -3.35 7.99 -12.89
CA LEU A 133 -2.06 7.40 -12.57
C LEU A 133 -2.23 6.14 -11.73
N ASP A 134 -1.42 5.14 -12.00
CA ASP A 134 -1.36 3.91 -11.24
C ASP A 134 -0.20 3.96 -10.23
N GLY A 135 -0.48 3.67 -8.99
CA GLY A 135 0.51 3.68 -7.94
C GLY A 135 0.46 2.46 -7.02
N ALA A 136 1.59 2.15 -6.42
CA ALA A 136 1.73 1.02 -5.50
C ALA A 136 2.57 1.36 -4.28
N ILE A 137 1.99 1.26 -3.10
CA ILE A 137 2.71 1.44 -1.84
C ILE A 137 3.35 0.11 -1.43
N ILE A 138 4.67 0.05 -1.35
CA ILE A 138 5.43 -1.12 -0.88
C ILE A 138 6.12 -0.78 0.43
N GLY A 139 5.70 -1.43 1.50
CA GLY A 139 6.15 -1.21 2.88
C GLY A 139 5.00 -0.92 3.82
N GLY A 140 5.33 -0.79 5.10
CA GLY A 140 4.38 -0.39 6.15
C GLY A 140 4.08 1.11 6.13
N PRO A 141 3.07 1.57 6.87
CA PRO A 141 2.76 2.99 6.99
C PRO A 141 3.99 3.82 7.39
N PRO A 142 4.11 5.07 6.90
CA PRO A 142 5.17 5.97 7.33
C PRO A 142 5.24 6.10 8.85
N VAL A 143 6.46 6.10 9.39
CA VAL A 143 6.73 6.28 10.82
C VAL A 143 7.66 7.48 10.95
N PRO A 144 7.44 8.39 11.92
CA PRO A 144 8.35 9.51 12.17
C PRO A 144 9.81 9.07 12.33
N GLY A 145 10.73 9.78 11.70
CA GLY A 145 12.17 9.48 11.73
C GLY A 145 12.63 8.28 10.88
N LYS A 146 11.73 7.63 10.13
CA LYS A 146 12.06 6.56 9.17
C LYS A 146 11.73 6.99 7.75
N SER A 147 12.43 6.40 6.77
CA SER A 147 12.25 6.71 5.34
C SER A 147 10.85 6.40 4.80
N GLY A 148 10.05 5.63 5.53
CA GLY A 148 8.70 5.22 5.10
C GLY A 148 8.68 4.18 3.96
N PRO A 149 7.49 3.86 3.44
CA PRO A 149 7.33 2.98 2.29
C PRO A 149 7.87 3.64 1.03
N THR A 150 8.14 2.82 0.02
CA THR A 150 8.36 3.31 -1.35
C THR A 150 7.02 3.27 -2.08
N ILE A 151 6.67 4.37 -2.74
CA ILE A 151 5.51 4.47 -3.61
C ILE A 151 6.04 4.42 -5.05
N TYR A 152 5.62 3.42 -5.79
CA TYR A 152 5.90 3.29 -7.22
C TYR A 152 4.74 3.88 -7.99
N ILE A 153 5.01 4.63 -9.05
CA ILE A 153 3.98 5.26 -9.89
C ILE A 153 4.29 4.97 -11.36
N SER A 154 3.27 4.57 -12.12
CA SER A 154 3.33 4.35 -13.57
C SER A 154 2.26 5.16 -14.29
N GLY A 155 2.49 5.43 -15.59
CA GLY A 155 1.78 6.39 -16.42
C GLY A 155 2.67 7.60 -16.72
N ASP A 156 2.13 8.70 -17.24
CA ASP A 156 2.89 9.95 -17.40
C ASP A 156 2.91 10.72 -16.06
N THR A 157 4.04 10.65 -15.36
CA THR A 157 4.05 10.85 -13.90
C THR A 157 5.06 11.90 -13.43
N ALA A 158 5.71 12.63 -14.33
CA ALA A 158 6.87 13.45 -13.95
C ALA A 158 6.53 14.57 -12.96
N GLU A 159 5.42 15.25 -13.18
CA GLU A 159 4.98 16.41 -12.37
C GLU A 159 4.43 15.92 -11.02
N GLN A 160 3.49 14.97 -11.05
CA GLN A 160 2.82 14.43 -9.86
C GLN A 160 3.81 13.70 -8.94
N SER A 161 4.77 12.97 -9.53
CA SER A 161 5.85 12.33 -8.78
C SER A 161 6.71 13.35 -8.03
N ARG A 162 7.10 14.45 -8.71
CA ARG A 162 7.89 15.53 -8.10
C ARG A 162 7.14 16.21 -6.97
N LEU A 163 5.86 16.51 -7.18
CA LEU A 163 5.02 17.12 -6.15
C LEU A 163 4.96 16.27 -4.87
N LEU A 164 4.83 14.96 -5.01
CA LEU A 164 4.80 14.03 -3.88
C LEU A 164 6.18 13.88 -3.21
N GLU A 165 7.28 13.90 -3.99
CA GLU A 165 8.66 13.84 -3.48
C GLU A 165 9.00 15.09 -2.67
N ASP A 166 8.67 16.27 -3.17
CA ASP A 166 8.90 17.57 -2.52
C ASP A 166 8.17 17.63 -1.16
N CYS A 167 7.07 16.88 -1.01
CA CYS A 167 6.32 16.71 0.24
C CYS A 167 6.76 15.49 1.07
N GLY A 168 7.98 14.99 0.88
CA GLY A 168 8.63 14.02 1.75
C GLY A 168 8.21 12.56 1.56
N LEU A 169 7.52 12.21 0.48
CA LEU A 169 7.24 10.84 0.10
C LEU A 169 8.38 10.26 -0.73
N ARG A 170 8.64 8.98 -0.56
CA ARG A 170 9.65 8.27 -1.33
C ARG A 170 9.02 7.68 -2.58
N ILE A 171 9.14 8.38 -3.69
CA ILE A 171 8.57 7.99 -4.98
C ILE A 171 9.62 7.25 -5.84
N ARG A 172 9.14 6.31 -6.64
CA ARG A 172 9.88 5.69 -7.74
C ARG A 172 8.99 5.60 -8.96
N ARG A 173 9.39 6.25 -10.02
CA ARG A 173 8.70 6.16 -11.30
C ARG A 173 9.02 4.82 -11.96
N LEU A 174 8.01 4.22 -12.58
CA LEU A 174 8.14 3.04 -13.42
C LEU A 174 7.96 3.42 -14.88
N ASP A 175 8.93 3.05 -15.70
CA ASP A 175 8.81 3.15 -17.16
C ASP A 175 7.90 1.99 -17.62
N GLY A 176 6.60 2.23 -17.65
CA GLY A 176 5.62 1.23 -18.02
C GLY A 176 4.22 1.81 -18.21
N PRO A 177 3.31 1.06 -18.82
CA PRO A 177 1.94 1.50 -19.01
C PRO A 177 1.20 1.61 -17.66
N LEU A 178 0.03 2.23 -17.72
CA LEU A 178 -0.94 2.20 -16.61
C LEU A 178 -1.21 0.73 -16.21
N GLY A 179 -1.11 0.42 -14.91
CA GLY A 179 -1.17 -0.92 -14.37
C GLY A 179 0.19 -1.55 -14.04
N ALA A 180 1.33 -0.93 -14.45
CA ALA A 180 2.65 -1.49 -14.16
C ALA A 180 3.01 -1.42 -12.67
N ALA A 181 2.61 -0.38 -11.94
CA ALA A 181 2.80 -0.28 -10.50
C ALA A 181 1.94 -1.30 -9.75
N SER A 182 0.69 -1.48 -10.17
CA SER A 182 -0.21 -2.54 -9.68
C SER A 182 0.38 -3.93 -9.92
N ALA A 183 0.91 -4.21 -11.11
CA ALA A 183 1.59 -5.47 -11.41
C ALA A 183 2.80 -5.71 -10.50
N LEU A 184 3.66 -4.68 -10.32
CA LEU A 184 4.78 -4.76 -9.39
C LEU A 184 4.32 -5.11 -7.97
N LYS A 185 3.22 -4.52 -7.50
CA LYS A 185 2.63 -4.80 -6.19
C LYS A 185 2.19 -6.25 -6.07
N MET A 186 1.48 -6.77 -7.08
CA MET A 186 1.03 -8.16 -7.10
C MET A 186 2.21 -9.13 -7.08
N CYS A 187 3.21 -8.92 -7.94
CA CYS A 187 4.41 -9.76 -7.99
C CYS A 187 5.18 -9.73 -6.66
N TYR A 188 5.41 -8.54 -6.10
CA TYR A 188 6.11 -8.40 -4.83
C TYR A 188 5.36 -9.06 -3.67
N ALA A 189 4.04 -8.86 -3.61
CA ALA A 189 3.19 -9.49 -2.60
C ALA A 189 3.18 -11.02 -2.76
N GLY A 190 3.06 -11.51 -3.99
CA GLY A 190 3.11 -12.93 -4.33
C GLY A 190 4.39 -13.58 -3.85
N ILE A 191 5.55 -13.02 -4.17
CA ILE A 191 6.84 -13.54 -3.72
C ILE A 191 6.94 -13.51 -2.19
N ASN A 192 6.64 -12.37 -1.55
CA ASN A 192 6.86 -12.23 -0.11
C ASN A 192 5.92 -13.07 0.74
N LYS A 193 4.62 -13.06 0.42
CA LYS A 193 3.60 -13.82 1.15
C LYS A 193 3.57 -15.28 0.72
N GLY A 194 3.80 -15.55 -0.57
CA GLY A 194 3.95 -16.90 -1.08
C GLY A 194 5.10 -17.64 -0.42
N PHE A 195 6.25 -16.98 -0.21
CA PHE A 195 7.36 -17.53 0.53
C PHE A 195 6.97 -17.90 1.99
N THR A 196 6.22 -17.03 2.67
CA THR A 196 5.71 -17.31 4.01
C THR A 196 4.72 -18.48 4.01
N GLY A 197 3.81 -18.52 3.04
CA GLY A 197 2.84 -19.61 2.87
C GLY A 197 3.51 -20.95 2.60
N LEU A 198 4.50 -20.98 1.70
CA LEU A 198 5.28 -22.19 1.40
C LEU A 198 5.99 -22.71 2.66
N GLY A 199 6.68 -21.83 3.38
CA GLY A 199 7.36 -22.20 4.63
C GLY A 199 6.38 -22.71 5.68
N THR A 200 5.24 -22.04 5.86
CA THR A 200 4.16 -22.49 6.76
C THR A 200 3.67 -23.90 6.42
N ALA A 201 3.37 -24.17 5.15
CA ALA A 201 2.91 -25.47 4.68
C ALA A 201 3.94 -26.56 4.96
N MET A 202 5.23 -26.32 4.66
CA MET A 202 6.29 -27.31 4.82
C MET A 202 6.63 -27.57 6.29
N LEU A 203 6.68 -26.55 7.14
CA LEU A 203 6.90 -26.73 8.58
C LEU A 203 5.75 -27.51 9.24
N LEU A 204 4.50 -27.22 8.88
CA LEU A 204 3.35 -28.01 9.36
C LEU A 204 3.38 -29.47 8.85
N ALA A 205 3.82 -29.70 7.61
CA ALA A 205 4.00 -31.05 7.08
C ALA A 205 5.10 -31.81 7.83
N ALA A 206 6.25 -31.18 8.08
CA ALA A 206 7.34 -31.74 8.85
C ALA A 206 6.91 -32.08 10.28
N SER A 207 6.12 -31.22 10.93
CA SER A 207 5.56 -31.48 12.26
C SER A 207 4.70 -32.74 12.28
N ARG A 208 3.77 -32.88 11.31
CA ARG A 208 2.91 -34.09 11.22
C ARG A 208 3.68 -35.36 10.92
N SER A 209 4.84 -35.25 10.30
CA SER A 209 5.68 -36.41 9.91
C SER A 209 6.81 -36.71 10.91
N GLY A 210 6.90 -35.96 12.02
CA GLY A 210 7.97 -36.15 13.01
C GLY A 210 9.34 -35.66 12.55
N ALA A 211 9.42 -34.86 11.45
CA ALA A 211 10.68 -34.40 10.86
C ALA A 211 11.00 -32.91 11.19
N ALA A 212 10.23 -32.27 12.07
CA ALA A 212 10.34 -30.85 12.32
C ALA A 212 11.71 -30.42 12.86
N GLU A 213 12.28 -31.19 13.78
CA GLU A 213 13.62 -30.91 14.36
C GLU A 213 14.72 -31.00 13.31
N SER A 214 14.74 -32.08 12.56
CA SER A 214 15.74 -32.26 11.51
C SER A 214 15.63 -31.21 10.41
N LEU A 215 14.40 -30.84 10.02
CA LEU A 215 14.19 -29.78 9.04
C LEU A 215 14.67 -28.43 9.56
N LYS A 216 14.38 -28.09 10.82
CA LYS A 216 14.85 -26.83 11.42
C LYS A 216 16.37 -26.77 11.48
N ALA A 217 17.02 -27.86 11.91
CA ALA A 217 18.48 -27.96 11.95
C ALA A 217 19.09 -27.79 10.55
N GLU A 218 18.55 -28.50 9.55
CA GLU A 218 19.02 -28.41 8.16
C GLU A 218 18.86 -27.00 7.59
N LEU A 219 17.70 -26.35 7.83
CA LEU A 219 17.48 -24.97 7.39
C LEU A 219 18.46 -23.99 8.03
N SER A 220 18.72 -24.16 9.32
CA SER A 220 19.68 -23.30 10.04
C SER A 220 21.12 -23.47 9.53
N GLU A 221 21.50 -24.68 9.10
CA GLU A 221 22.83 -24.99 8.60
C GLU A 221 23.01 -24.59 7.12
N SER A 222 22.11 -25.07 6.25
CA SER A 222 22.27 -24.95 4.79
C SER A 222 21.63 -23.70 4.20
N LEU A 223 20.58 -23.14 4.84
CA LEU A 223 19.80 -22.01 4.37
C LEU A 223 19.48 -20.98 5.49
N PRO A 224 20.49 -20.45 6.20
CA PRO A 224 20.26 -19.61 7.39
C PRO A 224 19.45 -18.32 7.13
N ASP A 225 19.54 -17.75 5.93
CA ASP A 225 18.75 -16.57 5.57
C ASP A 225 17.27 -16.90 5.37
N VAL A 226 16.99 -18.09 4.83
CA VAL A 226 15.63 -18.63 4.69
C VAL A 226 15.03 -18.90 6.05
N ASP A 227 15.78 -19.54 6.93
CA ASP A 227 15.37 -19.87 8.30
C ASP A 227 15.03 -18.58 9.09
N ARG A 228 15.92 -17.60 9.09
CA ARG A 228 15.67 -16.28 9.72
C ARG A 228 14.44 -15.59 9.16
N LYS A 229 14.25 -15.63 7.83
CA LYS A 229 13.10 -15.01 7.19
C LYS A 229 11.79 -15.71 7.61
N LEU A 230 11.74 -17.02 7.62
CA LEU A 230 10.56 -17.80 8.04
C LEU A 230 10.25 -17.60 9.52
N SER A 231 11.27 -17.66 10.39
CA SER A 231 11.14 -17.45 11.82
C SER A 231 10.55 -16.08 12.18
N ARG A 232 10.74 -15.08 11.32
CA ARG A 232 10.15 -13.75 11.47
C ARG A 232 8.79 -13.63 10.78
N SER A 233 8.67 -14.08 9.53
CA SER A 233 7.50 -13.78 8.69
C SER A 233 6.28 -14.63 9.06
N ILE A 234 6.48 -15.85 9.60
CA ILE A 234 5.36 -16.73 9.99
C ILE A 234 4.62 -16.16 11.20
N PRO A 235 5.26 -15.81 12.33
CA PRO A 235 4.54 -15.15 13.43
C PRO A 235 3.91 -13.81 13.03
N ASP A 236 4.60 -13.03 12.20
CA ASP A 236 4.06 -11.76 11.66
C ASP A 236 2.80 -11.95 10.78
N MET A 237 2.61 -13.13 10.20
CA MET A 237 1.43 -13.47 9.39
C MET A 237 0.19 -13.73 10.25
N TYR A 238 0.30 -14.30 11.43
CA TYR A 238 -0.86 -14.73 12.24
C TYR A 238 -1.98 -13.70 12.35
N PRO A 239 -1.73 -12.45 12.83
CA PRO A 239 -2.78 -11.45 12.94
C PRO A 239 -3.26 -10.88 11.60
N LYS A 240 -2.67 -11.30 10.48
CA LYS A 240 -2.92 -10.78 9.14
C LYS A 240 -3.47 -11.83 8.18
N ALA A 241 -3.47 -13.12 8.58
CA ALA A 241 -3.81 -14.25 7.72
C ALA A 241 -5.18 -14.05 7.04
N TYR A 242 -6.18 -13.57 7.78
CA TYR A 242 -7.53 -13.32 7.23
C TYR A 242 -7.54 -12.36 6.03
N ARG A 243 -6.66 -11.34 6.03
CA ARG A 243 -6.57 -10.40 4.90
C ARG A 243 -5.81 -10.98 3.72
N TRP A 244 -4.84 -11.87 4.00
CA TRP A 244 -4.02 -12.47 2.95
C TRP A 244 -4.80 -13.45 2.08
N VAL A 245 -5.94 -13.96 2.55
CA VAL A 245 -6.84 -14.80 1.75
C VAL A 245 -7.24 -14.08 0.46
N ALA A 246 -7.84 -12.89 0.59
CA ALA A 246 -8.27 -12.10 -0.56
C ALA A 246 -7.07 -11.65 -1.43
N GLU A 247 -5.95 -11.30 -0.79
CA GLU A 247 -4.76 -10.87 -1.54
C GLU A 247 -4.14 -12.02 -2.36
N MET A 248 -4.18 -13.26 -1.89
CA MET A 248 -3.73 -14.42 -2.68
C MET A 248 -4.68 -14.71 -3.83
N GLN A 249 -5.97 -14.52 -3.63
CA GLN A 249 -6.96 -14.68 -4.71
C GLN A 249 -6.75 -13.63 -5.81
N GLU A 250 -6.53 -12.37 -5.43
CA GLU A 250 -6.18 -11.30 -6.40
C GLU A 250 -4.91 -11.63 -7.21
N ILE A 251 -3.91 -12.27 -6.58
CA ILE A 251 -2.70 -12.70 -7.30
C ILE A 251 -3.00 -13.87 -8.23
N ALA A 252 -3.84 -14.83 -7.82
CA ALA A 252 -4.28 -15.92 -8.68
C ALA A 252 -5.01 -15.39 -9.92
N ASP A 253 -5.93 -14.44 -9.73
CA ASP A 253 -6.69 -13.80 -10.80
C ASP A 253 -5.78 -12.97 -11.73
N PHE A 254 -4.75 -12.30 -11.16
CA PHE A 254 -3.75 -11.56 -11.92
C PHE A 254 -2.91 -12.47 -12.83
N LEU A 255 -2.56 -13.66 -12.36
CA LEU A 255 -1.83 -14.64 -13.17
C LEU A 255 -2.70 -15.22 -14.30
N GLY A 256 -4.01 -15.28 -14.08
CA GLY A 256 -4.98 -15.75 -15.07
C GLY A 256 -5.39 -17.21 -14.90
N GLU A 257 -6.65 -17.50 -15.20
CA GLU A 257 -7.28 -18.82 -14.99
C GLU A 257 -6.56 -20.00 -15.68
N ASN A 258 -5.90 -19.72 -16.79
CA ASN A 258 -5.19 -20.74 -17.58
C ASN A 258 -3.70 -20.91 -17.18
N ASP A 259 -3.20 -20.11 -16.25
CA ASP A 259 -1.82 -20.22 -15.77
C ASP A 259 -1.76 -21.22 -14.60
N PRO A 260 -0.98 -22.30 -14.69
CA PRO A 260 -0.80 -23.24 -13.58
C PRO A 260 -0.32 -22.58 -12.29
N ALA A 261 0.40 -21.45 -12.37
CA ALA A 261 0.85 -20.69 -11.21
C ALA A 261 -0.32 -20.07 -10.41
N ALA A 262 -1.47 -19.80 -11.04
CA ALA A 262 -2.68 -19.34 -10.33
C ALA A 262 -3.14 -20.34 -9.26
N THR A 263 -3.03 -21.65 -9.54
CA THR A 263 -3.38 -22.71 -8.58
C THR A 263 -2.51 -22.67 -7.32
N ILE A 264 -1.24 -22.27 -7.42
CA ILE A 264 -0.35 -22.12 -6.28
C ILE A 264 -0.92 -21.07 -5.31
N PHE A 265 -1.36 -19.93 -5.84
CA PHE A 265 -1.87 -18.83 -5.03
C PHE A 265 -3.29 -19.08 -4.51
N SER A 266 -4.13 -19.79 -5.27
CA SER A 266 -5.43 -20.25 -4.78
C SER A 266 -5.26 -21.24 -3.60
N GLY A 267 -4.33 -22.20 -3.70
CA GLY A 267 -3.99 -23.10 -2.58
C GLY A 267 -3.40 -22.36 -1.38
N MET A 268 -2.66 -21.27 -1.60
CA MET A 268 -2.18 -20.41 -0.50
C MET A 268 -3.30 -19.61 0.15
N ALA A 269 -4.31 -19.17 -0.60
CA ALA A 269 -5.51 -18.54 -0.04
C ALA A 269 -6.22 -19.50 0.93
N ASP A 270 -6.39 -20.74 0.55
CA ASP A 270 -6.99 -21.78 1.42
C ASP A 270 -6.13 -22.04 2.67
N LEU A 271 -4.80 -22.08 2.52
CA LEU A 271 -3.89 -22.21 3.66
C LEU A 271 -4.04 -21.04 4.64
N PHE A 272 -4.07 -19.80 4.15
CA PHE A 272 -4.23 -18.63 5.00
C PHE A 272 -5.63 -18.54 5.63
N ALA A 273 -6.67 -19.00 4.95
CA ALA A 273 -8.01 -19.14 5.53
C ALA A 273 -7.99 -20.11 6.72
N ARG A 274 -7.33 -21.27 6.54
CA ARG A 274 -7.13 -22.25 7.61
C ARG A 274 -6.31 -21.68 8.79
N MET A 275 -5.25 -20.92 8.51
CA MET A 275 -4.45 -20.27 9.55
C MET A 275 -5.26 -19.20 10.30
N ALA A 276 -6.04 -18.41 9.60
CA ALA A 276 -6.93 -17.41 10.21
C ALA A 276 -7.94 -18.06 11.17
N GLY A 277 -8.60 -19.12 10.73
CA GLY A 277 -9.52 -19.89 11.59
C GLY A 277 -8.85 -20.51 12.82
N ASP A 278 -7.59 -20.97 12.68
CA ASP A 278 -6.84 -21.50 13.82
C ASP A 278 -6.43 -20.40 14.81
N VAL A 279 -6.07 -19.23 14.33
CA VAL A 279 -5.73 -18.05 15.16
C VAL A 279 -6.91 -17.58 16.01
N GLU A 280 -8.11 -17.57 15.44
CA GLU A 280 -9.35 -17.20 16.13
C GLU A 280 -9.90 -18.30 17.02
N GLY A 281 -9.53 -19.57 16.75
CA GLY A 281 -10.02 -20.77 17.41
C GLY A 281 -9.04 -21.41 18.37
N SER A 282 -8.69 -22.67 18.08
CA SER A 282 -7.93 -23.54 18.97
C SER A 282 -6.43 -23.24 19.06
N ARG A 283 -5.87 -22.50 18.12
CA ARG A 283 -4.45 -22.16 17.98
C ARG A 283 -3.51 -23.37 17.95
N VAL A 284 -4.00 -24.51 17.46
CA VAL A 284 -3.19 -25.75 17.38
C VAL A 284 -2.06 -25.60 16.37
N LEU A 285 -2.36 -25.07 15.17
CA LEU A 285 -1.35 -24.88 14.14
C LEU A 285 -0.35 -23.78 14.51
N VAL A 286 -0.83 -22.70 15.15
CA VAL A 286 0.03 -21.66 15.68
C VAL A 286 1.02 -22.22 16.69
N ARG A 287 0.56 -22.99 17.68
CA ARG A 287 1.48 -23.60 18.66
C ARG A 287 2.50 -24.52 18.03
N GLN A 288 2.08 -25.37 17.07
CA GLN A 288 3.01 -26.24 16.35
C GLN A 288 4.11 -25.46 15.63
N LEU A 289 3.74 -24.36 14.97
CA LEU A 289 4.70 -23.49 14.30
C LEU A 289 5.62 -22.77 15.30
N ASP A 290 5.07 -22.22 16.37
CA ASP A 290 5.84 -21.53 17.39
C ASP A 290 6.86 -22.46 18.07
N GLU A 291 6.49 -23.73 18.35
CA GLU A 291 7.39 -24.74 18.88
C GLU A 291 8.58 -25.04 17.95
N ILE A 292 8.35 -25.09 16.64
CA ILE A 292 9.41 -25.32 15.65
C ILE A 292 10.32 -24.09 15.54
N LEU A 293 9.71 -22.89 15.49
CA LEU A 293 10.42 -21.63 15.25
C LEU A 293 11.19 -21.12 16.48
N ALA A 294 10.71 -21.43 17.70
CA ALA A 294 11.33 -21.02 18.95
C ALA A 294 12.57 -21.86 19.34
N ARG A 295 12.87 -22.94 18.63
CA ARG A 295 14.05 -23.77 18.93
C ARG A 295 15.32 -22.95 18.65
N PRO A 296 16.20 -22.79 19.66
CA PRO A 296 17.46 -22.11 19.47
C PRO A 296 18.30 -22.84 18.43
N ASP A 297 19.12 -22.07 17.70
CA ASP A 297 20.21 -22.65 16.91
C ASP A 297 20.97 -23.62 17.81
N ILE A 298 21.05 -24.88 17.37
CA ILE A 298 21.81 -25.88 18.12
C ILE A 298 23.24 -25.34 18.15
N ASP A 299 23.69 -24.96 19.35
CA ASP A 299 25.01 -24.41 19.60
C ASP A 299 26.09 -25.21 18.85
N ARG A 300 26.87 -24.51 18.04
CA ARG A 300 28.12 -24.99 17.45
C ARG A 300 29.26 -24.86 18.44
#